data_23f1825277f844cc649b0ffae1851624
#
_entry.id   23f1825277f844cc649b0ffae1851624
#
_cell.length_a   1.000
_cell.length_b   1.000
_cell.length_c   1.000
_cell.angle_alpha   90.00
_cell.angle_beta   90.00
_cell.angle_gamma   90.00
#
_symmetry.space_group_name_H-M   'P 1'
#
loop_
_entity.id
_entity.type
_entity.pdbx_description
1 polymer ?
#
loop_
_entity_poly.entity_id
_entity_poly.type
_entity_poly.pdbx_seq_one_letter_code
_entity_poly.pdbx_strand_id
1 'polypeptide(L)'
;MRLLLVEDEPSLRESVARKLHRSGYETDDCGDGETALEMLAAERYDLVLLDLNLPQVDGMTVLRTLRKTDLETPVLILSARSEIADKVEGLDAGANDYLAKPFHLAELEARVRSLTRRQFIQRNVCLRCGRLSFDTKSRVAMVDGQPVPLTRKESSVLEYLLLHQGRPVSQEELMEHVWDGRVDAFSNSIRVHISALRKKLRAALGYDPIRNRIGEGYEVGESEQ
;
A
#
# COMPACT_ATOMS: atom_id res chain seq x y z
N MET A 1 0.39 -2.23 -3.16
CA MET A 1 0.46 -2.11 -1.70
C MET A 1 -0.69 -2.86 -1.10
N ARG A 2 -0.40 -3.74 -0.15
CA ARG A 2 -1.37 -4.61 0.52
C ARG A 2 -1.69 -4.06 1.92
N LEU A 3 -2.96 -3.83 2.21
CA LEU A 3 -3.44 -3.26 3.46
C LEU A 3 -4.26 -4.29 4.23
N LEU A 4 -4.20 -4.23 5.57
CA LEU A 4 -5.14 -4.95 6.43
C LEU A 4 -6.15 -3.96 7.01
N LEU A 5 -7.44 -4.25 6.86
CA LEU A 5 -8.54 -3.49 7.46
C LEU A 5 -9.20 -4.34 8.55
N VAL A 6 -9.14 -3.88 9.79
CA VAL A 6 -9.75 -4.53 10.95
C VAL A 6 -10.87 -3.65 11.46
N GLU A 7 -12.11 -4.05 11.23
CA GLU A 7 -13.33 -3.26 11.50
C GLU A 7 -14.50 -4.22 11.74
N ASP A 8 -15.18 -4.10 12.87
CA ASP A 8 -16.26 -5.02 13.23
C ASP A 8 -17.59 -4.68 12.53
N GLU A 9 -17.84 -3.40 12.20
CA GLU A 9 -19.05 -2.99 11.50
C GLU A 9 -19.00 -3.36 10.01
N PRO A 10 -19.81 -4.34 9.53
CA PRO A 10 -19.70 -4.86 8.17
C PRO A 10 -19.92 -3.81 7.08
N SER A 11 -20.86 -2.86 7.31
CA SER A 11 -21.20 -1.83 6.32
C SER A 11 -20.06 -0.82 6.13
N LEU A 12 -19.40 -0.43 7.22
CA LEU A 12 -18.24 0.45 7.20
C LEU A 12 -17.04 -0.28 6.58
N ARG A 13 -16.77 -1.52 7.03
CA ARG A 13 -15.70 -2.38 6.49
C ARG A 13 -15.79 -2.52 4.98
N GLU A 14 -16.96 -2.90 4.45
CA GLU A 14 -17.18 -3.02 3.01
C GLU A 14 -16.98 -1.69 2.26
N SER A 15 -17.47 -0.58 2.83
CA SER A 15 -17.36 0.75 2.21
C SER A 15 -15.92 1.23 2.15
N VAL A 16 -15.15 1.01 3.23
CA VAL A 16 -13.71 1.34 3.30
C VAL A 16 -12.91 0.46 2.35
N ALA A 17 -13.09 -0.86 2.39
CA ALA A 17 -12.39 -1.80 1.52
C ALA A 17 -12.62 -1.45 0.04
N ARG A 18 -13.88 -1.22 -0.36
CA ARG A 18 -14.25 -0.82 -1.72
C ARG A 18 -13.60 0.49 -2.15
N LYS A 19 -13.50 1.46 -1.24
CA LYS A 19 -12.82 2.74 -1.51
C LYS A 19 -11.31 2.53 -1.72
N LEU A 20 -10.66 1.75 -0.85
CA LEU A 20 -9.23 1.45 -0.95
C LEU A 20 -8.89 0.68 -2.23
N HIS A 21 -9.70 -0.32 -2.59
CA HIS A 21 -9.55 -1.02 -3.88
C HIS A 21 -9.67 -0.09 -5.09
N ARG A 22 -10.61 0.86 -5.07
CA ARG A 22 -10.72 1.86 -6.15
C ARG A 22 -9.50 2.77 -6.22
N SER A 23 -8.86 3.02 -5.08
CA SER A 23 -7.62 3.80 -5.00
C SER A 23 -6.36 2.99 -5.32
N GLY A 24 -6.52 1.70 -5.69
CA GLY A 24 -5.44 0.84 -6.20
C GLY A 24 -4.67 0.09 -5.11
N TYR A 25 -5.19 0.06 -3.89
CA TYR A 25 -4.66 -0.80 -2.84
C TYR A 25 -5.29 -2.20 -2.92
N GLU A 26 -4.52 -3.22 -2.63
CA GLU A 26 -5.06 -4.55 -2.31
C GLU A 26 -5.39 -4.53 -0.80
N THR A 27 -6.56 -5.01 -0.43
CA THR A 27 -7.05 -4.89 0.95
C THR A 27 -7.64 -6.21 1.39
N ASP A 28 -7.02 -6.80 2.41
CA ASP A 28 -7.62 -7.87 3.19
C ASP A 28 -8.40 -7.26 4.34
N ASP A 29 -9.50 -7.88 4.76
CA ASP A 29 -10.33 -7.36 5.83
C ASP A 29 -10.81 -8.46 6.79
N CYS A 30 -10.96 -8.11 8.06
CA CYS A 30 -11.55 -8.96 9.09
C CYS A 30 -12.38 -8.14 10.08
N GLY A 31 -13.23 -8.85 10.86
CA GLY A 31 -14.19 -8.22 11.77
C GLY A 31 -13.84 -8.32 13.25
N ASP A 32 -12.72 -8.91 13.62
CA ASP A 32 -12.36 -9.16 15.01
C ASP A 32 -10.83 -9.18 15.21
N GLY A 33 -10.41 -9.02 16.46
CA GLY A 33 -8.99 -8.89 16.79
C GLY A 33 -8.24 -10.23 16.77
N GLU A 34 -8.90 -11.36 16.97
CA GLU A 34 -8.27 -12.68 16.93
C GLU A 34 -7.85 -13.03 15.50
N THR A 35 -8.80 -12.93 14.57
CA THR A 35 -8.53 -13.09 13.13
C THR A 35 -7.46 -12.10 12.65
N ALA A 36 -7.48 -10.85 13.13
CA ALA A 36 -6.46 -9.86 12.79
C ALA A 36 -5.05 -10.31 13.20
N LEU A 37 -4.89 -10.87 14.40
CA LEU A 37 -3.60 -11.39 14.89
C LEU A 37 -3.13 -12.59 14.07
N GLU A 38 -4.02 -13.49 13.68
CA GLU A 38 -3.69 -14.63 12.81
C GLU A 38 -3.18 -14.14 11.43
N MET A 39 -3.89 -13.17 10.83
CA MET A 39 -3.50 -12.59 9.54
C MET A 39 -2.15 -11.87 9.62
N LEU A 40 -1.91 -11.11 10.69
CA LEU A 40 -0.64 -10.40 10.93
C LEU A 40 0.53 -11.34 11.20
N ALA A 41 0.27 -12.54 11.73
CA ALA A 41 1.30 -13.57 11.92
C ALA A 41 1.65 -14.31 10.62
N ALA A 42 0.67 -14.47 9.71
CA ALA A 42 0.81 -15.21 8.48
C ALA A 42 1.33 -14.38 7.30
N GLU A 43 0.99 -13.09 7.25
CA GLU A 43 1.19 -12.23 6.09
C GLU A 43 1.83 -10.89 6.47
N ARG A 44 2.45 -10.23 5.49
CA ARG A 44 2.99 -8.88 5.66
C ARG A 44 2.10 -7.85 4.99
N TYR A 45 1.96 -6.70 5.66
CA TYR A 45 1.12 -5.59 5.19
C TYR A 45 1.92 -4.29 5.14
N ASP A 46 1.58 -3.44 4.17
CA ASP A 46 2.18 -2.10 4.02
C ASP A 46 1.55 -1.07 4.95
N LEU A 47 0.35 -1.36 5.48
CA LEU A 47 -0.38 -0.54 6.46
C LEU A 47 -1.49 -1.37 7.09
N VAL A 48 -1.73 -1.17 8.38
CA VAL A 48 -2.89 -1.70 9.10
C VAL A 48 -3.84 -0.55 9.44
N LEU A 49 -5.12 -0.70 9.08
CA LEU A 49 -6.22 0.14 9.57
C LEU A 49 -6.91 -0.63 10.67
N LEU A 50 -6.97 -0.08 11.87
CA LEU A 50 -7.34 -0.82 13.07
C LEU A 50 -8.41 -0.09 13.87
N ASP A 51 -9.60 -0.68 13.99
CA ASP A 51 -10.54 -0.25 15.04
C ASP A 51 -10.07 -0.70 16.42
N LEU A 52 -10.31 0.12 17.41
CA LEU A 52 -10.04 -0.22 18.82
C LEU A 52 -11.18 -1.03 19.44
N ASN A 53 -12.41 -0.80 18.99
CA ASN A 53 -13.59 -1.45 19.57
C ASN A 53 -13.92 -2.74 18.81
N LEU A 54 -13.06 -3.75 18.95
CA LEU A 54 -13.23 -5.05 18.30
C LEU A 54 -13.80 -6.07 19.28
N PRO A 55 -14.58 -7.05 18.80
CA PRO A 55 -14.96 -8.20 19.60
C PRO A 55 -13.77 -9.12 19.85
N GLN A 56 -13.88 -9.98 20.86
CA GLN A 56 -12.92 -11.01 21.31
C GLN A 56 -11.60 -10.38 21.81
N VAL A 57 -10.76 -9.84 20.93
CA VAL A 57 -9.52 -9.17 21.26
C VAL A 57 -9.62 -7.70 20.86
N ASP A 58 -9.52 -6.77 21.81
CA ASP A 58 -9.60 -5.33 21.54
C ASP A 58 -8.41 -4.85 20.69
N GLY A 59 -8.64 -3.77 19.92
CA GLY A 59 -7.64 -3.26 18.98
C GLY A 59 -6.35 -2.75 19.64
N MET A 60 -6.40 -2.26 20.90
CA MET A 60 -5.18 -1.88 21.63
C MET A 60 -4.31 -3.09 21.93
N THR A 61 -4.93 -4.23 22.23
CA THR A 61 -4.21 -5.50 22.43
C THR A 61 -3.62 -6.00 21.11
N VAL A 62 -4.35 -5.87 19.99
CA VAL A 62 -3.82 -6.16 18.64
C VAL A 62 -2.60 -5.30 18.35
N LEU A 63 -2.69 -3.97 18.54
CA LEU A 63 -1.58 -3.04 18.33
C LEU A 63 -0.36 -3.38 19.17
N ARG A 64 -0.55 -3.58 20.48
CA ARG A 64 0.56 -3.92 21.39
C ARG A 64 1.20 -5.26 21.05
N THR A 65 0.41 -6.22 20.55
CA THR A 65 0.93 -7.53 20.15
C THR A 65 1.72 -7.41 18.84
N LEU A 66 1.22 -6.67 17.85
CA LEU A 66 1.95 -6.38 16.62
C LEU A 66 3.30 -5.74 16.94
N ARG A 67 3.33 -4.74 17.82
CA ARG A 67 4.55 -3.99 18.17
C ARG A 67 5.62 -4.80 18.91
N LYS A 68 5.30 -6.00 19.42
CA LYS A 68 6.32 -6.92 19.98
C LYS A 68 7.20 -7.56 18.90
N THR A 69 6.66 -7.71 17.67
CA THR A 69 7.32 -8.42 16.58
C THR A 69 7.59 -7.54 15.35
N ASP A 70 6.81 -6.47 15.19
CA ASP A 70 6.91 -5.54 14.06
C ASP A 70 6.76 -4.10 14.52
N LEU A 71 7.87 -3.35 14.44
CA LEU A 71 7.95 -1.93 14.77
C LEU A 71 7.78 -1.02 13.53
N GLU A 72 7.83 -1.58 12.33
CA GLU A 72 7.93 -0.83 11.08
C GLU A 72 6.59 -0.67 10.36
N THR A 73 5.74 -1.70 10.33
CA THR A 73 4.43 -1.61 9.67
C THR A 73 3.60 -0.49 10.27
N PRO A 74 3.24 0.53 9.48
CA PRO A 74 2.44 1.64 10.01
C PRO A 74 1.03 1.17 10.38
N VAL A 75 0.51 1.77 11.46
CA VAL A 75 -0.86 1.53 11.93
C VAL A 75 -1.62 2.84 11.97
N LEU A 76 -2.78 2.87 11.32
CA LEU A 76 -3.79 3.93 11.42
C LEU A 76 -4.95 3.43 12.27
N ILE A 77 -5.13 4.02 13.44
CA ILE A 77 -6.28 3.73 14.29
C ILE A 77 -7.53 4.40 13.73
N LEU A 78 -8.63 3.64 13.65
CA LEU A 78 -9.98 4.11 13.32
C LEU A 78 -10.86 3.88 14.55
N SER A 79 -11.31 4.92 15.26
CA SER A 79 -12.05 4.68 16.49
C SER A 79 -13.09 5.74 16.77
N ALA A 80 -14.20 5.32 17.41
CA ALA A 80 -15.21 6.23 17.96
C ALA A 80 -14.72 6.95 19.24
N ARG A 81 -13.62 6.48 19.86
CA ARG A 81 -13.01 7.16 21.00
C ARG A 81 -12.35 8.44 20.50
N SER A 82 -12.88 9.59 20.89
CA SER A 82 -12.45 10.89 20.34
C SER A 82 -11.71 11.76 21.36
N GLU A 83 -11.62 11.31 22.61
CA GLU A 83 -10.94 12.04 23.66
C GLU A 83 -9.43 12.15 23.41
N ILE A 84 -8.83 13.24 23.87
CA ILE A 84 -7.39 13.47 23.68
C ILE A 84 -6.58 12.35 24.34
N ALA A 85 -7.02 11.86 25.49
CA ALA A 85 -6.37 10.78 26.22
C ALA A 85 -6.28 9.48 25.40
N ASP A 86 -7.38 9.09 24.73
CA ASP A 86 -7.42 7.89 23.87
C ASP A 86 -6.45 8.00 22.68
N LYS A 87 -6.38 9.19 22.07
CA LYS A 87 -5.48 9.45 20.95
C LYS A 87 -4.02 9.37 21.38
N VAL A 88 -3.70 9.97 22.53
CA VAL A 88 -2.35 9.91 23.11
C VAL A 88 -1.98 8.47 23.44
N GLU A 89 -2.86 7.71 24.11
CA GLU A 89 -2.62 6.30 24.42
C GLU A 89 -2.36 5.46 23.15
N GLY A 90 -3.16 5.64 22.10
CA GLY A 90 -2.98 4.92 20.82
C GLY A 90 -1.65 5.24 20.15
N LEU A 91 -1.26 6.52 20.11
CA LEU A 91 0.00 6.96 19.52
C LEU A 91 1.21 6.48 20.33
N ASP A 92 1.15 6.59 21.67
CA ASP A 92 2.20 6.12 22.58
C ASP A 92 2.37 4.58 22.54
N ALA A 93 1.27 3.86 22.26
CA ALA A 93 1.32 2.41 22.03
C ALA A 93 1.95 2.02 20.68
N GLY A 94 2.32 2.99 19.85
CA GLY A 94 3.03 2.78 18.58
C GLY A 94 2.17 2.89 17.33
N ALA A 95 0.96 3.45 17.40
CA ALA A 95 0.23 3.83 16.19
C ALA A 95 0.90 5.03 15.51
N ASN A 96 0.79 5.10 14.18
CA ASN A 96 1.44 6.15 13.38
C ASN A 96 0.50 7.34 13.11
N ASP A 97 -0.81 7.12 13.21
CA ASP A 97 -1.83 8.15 13.08
C ASP A 97 -3.16 7.66 13.70
N TYR A 98 -4.10 8.59 13.89
CA TYR A 98 -5.39 8.35 14.50
C TYR A 98 -6.49 9.11 13.75
N LEU A 99 -7.57 8.42 13.39
CA LEU A 99 -8.74 8.97 12.71
C LEU A 99 -10.01 8.66 13.51
N ALA A 100 -10.64 9.71 14.03
CA ALA A 100 -11.87 9.56 14.80
C ALA A 100 -13.07 9.27 13.90
N LYS A 101 -13.94 8.34 14.32
CA LYS A 101 -15.26 8.10 13.71
C LYS A 101 -16.29 9.13 14.27
N PRO A 102 -17.20 9.64 13.42
CA PRO A 102 -17.32 9.42 11.98
C PRO A 102 -16.30 10.21 11.16
N PHE A 103 -15.81 9.63 10.07
CA PHE A 103 -14.85 10.27 9.18
C PHE A 103 -15.32 10.27 7.72
N HIS A 104 -14.73 11.15 6.92
CA HIS A 104 -14.91 11.11 5.47
C HIS A 104 -13.91 10.16 4.81
N LEU A 105 -14.38 9.35 3.85
CA LEU A 105 -13.52 8.41 3.11
C LEU A 105 -12.36 9.12 2.37
N ALA A 106 -12.54 10.39 2.00
CA ALA A 106 -11.47 11.19 1.40
C ALA A 106 -10.34 11.52 2.40
N GLU A 107 -10.67 11.72 3.70
CA GLU A 107 -9.69 11.92 4.76
C GLU A 107 -8.92 10.64 5.03
N LEU A 108 -9.65 9.52 5.19
CA LEU A 108 -9.05 8.20 5.34
C LEU A 108 -8.01 7.93 4.23
N GLU A 109 -8.43 8.10 2.97
CA GLU A 109 -7.55 7.90 1.81
C GLU A 109 -6.29 8.80 1.85
N ALA A 110 -6.44 10.05 2.25
CA ALA A 110 -5.31 10.97 2.37
C ALA A 110 -4.30 10.51 3.45
N ARG A 111 -4.79 9.99 4.59
CA ARG A 111 -3.95 9.45 5.68
C ARG A 111 -3.27 8.15 5.26
N VAL A 112 -4.01 7.22 4.67
CA VAL A 112 -3.46 5.97 4.08
C VAL A 112 -2.32 6.31 3.13
N ARG A 113 -2.54 7.19 2.16
CA ARG A 113 -1.51 7.64 1.22
C ARG A 113 -0.31 8.30 1.91
N SER A 114 -0.53 9.06 2.99
CA SER A 114 0.56 9.68 3.76
C SER A 114 1.41 8.64 4.49
N LEU A 115 0.78 7.64 5.10
CA LEU A 115 1.46 6.62 5.90
C LEU A 115 2.21 5.62 5.03
N THR A 116 1.58 5.11 3.97
CA THR A 116 2.24 4.18 3.02
C THR A 116 3.43 4.82 2.32
N ARG A 117 3.43 6.15 2.15
CA ARG A 117 4.55 6.89 1.56
C ARG A 117 5.69 7.17 2.54
N ARG A 118 5.44 7.27 3.86
CA ARG A 118 6.47 7.57 4.87
C ARG A 118 7.52 6.47 5.01
N GLN A 119 7.18 5.23 4.71
CA GLN A 119 8.15 4.13 4.63
C GLN A 119 9.22 4.37 3.54
N PHE A 120 8.88 5.17 2.55
CA PHE A 120 9.75 5.49 1.42
C PHE A 120 10.10 6.98 1.48
N ILE A 121 11.15 7.40 2.06
CA ILE A 121 11.74 8.75 2.28
C ILE A 121 11.30 9.90 1.31
N GLN A 122 10.18 9.76 0.63
CA GLN A 122 9.71 10.72 -0.38
C GLN A 122 8.55 11.58 0.14
N ARG A 123 8.84 12.87 0.34
CA ARG A 123 7.87 13.90 0.77
C ARG A 123 6.91 14.37 -0.34
N ASN A 124 7.07 13.94 -1.58
CA ASN A 124 6.32 14.43 -2.72
C ASN A 124 5.17 13.51 -3.12
N VAL A 125 4.02 14.09 -3.48
CA VAL A 125 2.87 13.38 -4.09
C VAL A 125 3.25 12.79 -5.47
N CYS A 126 4.32 13.29 -6.07
CA CYS A 126 4.82 12.88 -7.37
C CYS A 126 6.15 12.12 -7.22
N LEU A 127 6.13 10.83 -7.55
CA LEU A 127 7.32 9.98 -7.67
C LEU A 127 8.01 10.29 -9.00
N ARG A 128 9.35 10.31 -9.03
CA ARG A 128 10.10 10.66 -10.24
C ARG A 128 11.28 9.72 -10.48
N CYS A 129 11.51 9.41 -11.76
CA CYS A 129 12.70 8.73 -12.26
C CYS A 129 13.04 9.33 -13.63
N GLY A 130 14.00 10.24 -13.66
CA GLY A 130 14.32 11.03 -14.86
C GLY A 130 13.10 11.78 -15.41
N ARG A 131 12.78 11.53 -16.69
CA ARG A 131 11.64 12.11 -17.40
C ARG A 131 10.28 11.48 -17.02
N LEU A 132 10.30 10.32 -16.34
CA LEU A 132 9.11 9.65 -15.86
C LEU A 132 8.69 10.22 -14.52
N SER A 133 7.39 10.51 -14.38
CA SER A 133 6.78 10.89 -13.10
C SER A 133 5.46 10.16 -12.90
N PHE A 134 5.11 9.93 -11.64
CA PHE A 134 3.86 9.29 -11.24
C PHE A 134 3.20 10.05 -10.10
N ASP A 135 2.02 10.58 -10.33
CA ASP A 135 1.21 11.24 -9.30
C ASP A 135 0.43 10.19 -8.51
N THR A 136 0.77 10.03 -7.24
CA THR A 136 0.17 9.02 -6.36
C THR A 136 -1.28 9.31 -5.98
N LYS A 137 -1.75 10.56 -6.15
CA LYS A 137 -3.12 10.98 -5.87
C LYS A 137 -4.06 10.67 -7.04
N SER A 138 -3.67 11.12 -8.24
CA SER A 138 -4.44 10.87 -9.46
C SER A 138 -4.15 9.50 -10.08
N ARG A 139 -3.06 8.82 -9.65
CA ARG A 139 -2.53 7.56 -10.20
C ARG A 139 -2.20 7.63 -11.69
N VAL A 140 -1.73 8.79 -12.12
CA VAL A 140 -1.36 9.07 -13.51
C VAL A 140 0.16 9.05 -13.65
N ALA A 141 0.66 8.23 -14.57
CA ALA A 141 2.05 8.29 -15.04
C ALA A 141 2.18 9.34 -16.13
N MET A 142 3.26 10.11 -16.11
CA MET A 142 3.57 11.11 -17.13
C MET A 142 5.02 10.99 -17.57
N VAL A 143 5.26 11.25 -18.84
CA VAL A 143 6.60 11.40 -19.42
C VAL A 143 6.67 12.78 -20.08
N ASP A 144 7.58 13.64 -19.64
CA ASP A 144 7.69 15.02 -20.09
C ASP A 144 6.36 15.81 -20.01
N GLY A 145 5.55 15.53 -18.96
CA GLY A 145 4.25 16.15 -18.76
C GLY A 145 3.11 15.56 -19.60
N GLN A 146 3.38 14.57 -20.46
CA GLN A 146 2.36 13.88 -21.24
C GLN A 146 1.90 12.60 -20.53
N PRO A 147 0.57 12.35 -20.38
CA PRO A 147 0.06 11.20 -19.67
C PRO A 147 0.31 9.90 -20.45
N VAL A 148 0.74 8.87 -19.73
CA VAL A 148 0.87 7.49 -20.26
C VAL A 148 -0.31 6.67 -19.78
N PRO A 149 -1.14 6.11 -20.67
CA PRO A 149 -2.34 5.35 -20.29
C PRO A 149 -1.95 3.98 -19.73
N LEU A 150 -2.03 3.83 -18.41
CA LEU A 150 -1.77 2.59 -17.70
C LEU A 150 -3.07 1.99 -17.17
N THR A 151 -3.13 0.65 -17.13
CA THR A 151 -4.16 -0.07 -16.38
C THR A 151 -3.91 0.08 -14.88
N ARG A 152 -4.90 -0.27 -14.04
CA ARG A 152 -4.77 -0.20 -12.59
C ARG A 152 -3.57 -1.02 -12.08
N LYS A 153 -3.41 -2.26 -12.58
CA LYS A 153 -2.28 -3.13 -12.17
C LYS A 153 -0.94 -2.59 -12.66
N GLU A 154 -0.85 -2.10 -13.90
CA GLU A 154 0.37 -1.45 -14.40
C GLU A 154 0.73 -0.21 -13.57
N SER A 155 -0.25 0.60 -13.16
CA SER A 155 -0.02 1.75 -12.27
C SER A 155 0.46 1.32 -10.89
N SER A 156 -0.11 0.24 -10.32
CA SER A 156 0.31 -0.28 -9.01
C SER A 156 1.73 -0.85 -9.06
N VAL A 157 2.08 -1.58 -10.12
CA VAL A 157 3.45 -2.08 -10.33
C VAL A 157 4.43 -0.92 -10.48
N LEU A 158 4.09 0.08 -11.29
CA LEU A 158 4.96 1.24 -11.50
C LEU A 158 5.17 2.03 -10.20
N GLU A 159 4.10 2.28 -9.45
CA GLU A 159 4.16 2.95 -8.15
C GLU A 159 5.08 2.20 -7.19
N TYR A 160 4.90 0.87 -7.09
CA TYR A 160 5.71 0.05 -6.20
C TYR A 160 7.20 0.07 -6.58
N LEU A 161 7.52 -0.06 -7.86
CA LEU A 161 8.91 0.03 -8.34
C LEU A 161 9.52 1.43 -8.11
N LEU A 162 8.78 2.50 -8.34
CA LEU A 162 9.24 3.87 -8.10
C LEU A 162 9.46 4.18 -6.61
N LEU A 163 8.66 3.59 -5.73
CA LEU A 163 8.85 3.69 -4.27
C LEU A 163 10.12 2.96 -3.81
N HIS A 164 10.51 1.89 -4.50
CA HIS A 164 11.70 1.09 -4.22
C HIS A 164 12.87 1.39 -5.18
N GLN A 165 12.91 2.60 -5.74
CA GLN A 165 13.97 3.01 -6.66
C GLN A 165 15.37 2.84 -6.02
N GLY A 166 16.31 2.27 -6.80
CA GLY A 166 17.67 2.02 -6.35
C GLY A 166 17.93 0.59 -5.83
N ARG A 167 16.90 -0.26 -5.80
CA ARG A 167 17.05 -1.69 -5.54
C ARG A 167 16.17 -2.55 -6.44
N PRO A 168 16.54 -3.79 -6.70
CA PRO A 168 15.66 -4.75 -7.37
C PRO A 168 14.47 -5.12 -6.46
N VAL A 169 13.32 -5.34 -7.08
CA VAL A 169 12.08 -5.84 -6.44
C VAL A 169 11.81 -7.22 -7.03
N SER A 170 11.73 -8.25 -6.19
CA SER A 170 11.52 -9.61 -6.64
C SER A 170 10.11 -9.85 -7.19
N GLN A 171 9.90 -10.96 -7.91
CA GLN A 171 8.56 -11.32 -8.36
C GLN A 171 7.65 -11.68 -7.19
N GLU A 172 8.20 -12.33 -6.17
CA GLU A 172 7.54 -12.69 -4.93
C GLU A 172 7.07 -11.43 -4.19
N GLU A 173 7.95 -10.45 -4.05
CA GLU A 173 7.64 -9.16 -3.43
C GLU A 173 6.54 -8.40 -4.19
N LEU A 174 6.58 -8.40 -5.53
CA LEU A 174 5.50 -7.83 -6.34
C LEU A 174 4.18 -8.57 -6.14
N MET A 175 4.22 -9.92 -6.06
CA MET A 175 3.01 -10.71 -5.79
C MET A 175 2.40 -10.36 -4.44
N GLU A 176 3.22 -10.29 -3.40
CA GLU A 176 2.78 -10.02 -2.04
C GLU A 176 2.12 -8.64 -1.90
N HIS A 177 2.70 -7.60 -2.52
CA HIS A 177 2.29 -6.21 -2.30
C HIS A 177 1.40 -5.60 -3.39
N VAL A 178 1.34 -6.19 -4.59
CA VAL A 178 0.59 -5.63 -5.73
C VAL A 178 -0.54 -6.55 -6.20
N TRP A 179 -0.53 -7.84 -5.85
CA TRP A 179 -1.60 -8.78 -6.17
C TRP A 179 -2.34 -9.24 -4.92
N ASP A 180 -3.62 -9.60 -5.10
CA ASP A 180 -4.40 -10.32 -4.11
C ASP A 180 -3.79 -11.70 -3.90
N GLY A 181 -3.55 -12.12 -2.66
CA GLY A 181 -2.96 -13.42 -2.30
C GLY A 181 -3.76 -14.66 -2.79
N ARG A 182 -4.90 -14.44 -3.45
CA ARG A 182 -5.71 -15.49 -4.12
C ARG A 182 -5.24 -15.81 -5.54
N VAL A 183 -4.27 -15.09 -6.08
CA VAL A 183 -3.73 -15.34 -7.42
C VAL A 183 -2.61 -16.36 -7.30
N ASP A 184 -2.75 -17.48 -8.01
CA ASP A 184 -1.78 -18.59 -8.04
C ASP A 184 -0.36 -18.05 -8.33
N ALA A 185 0.60 -18.31 -7.43
CA ALA A 185 1.98 -17.83 -7.51
C ALA A 185 2.71 -18.29 -8.79
N PHE A 186 2.16 -19.29 -9.49
CA PHE A 186 2.65 -19.79 -10.78
C PHE A 186 2.08 -19.06 -11.98
N SER A 187 1.21 -18.05 -11.79
CA SER A 187 0.61 -17.35 -12.92
C SER A 187 1.66 -16.46 -13.63
N ASN A 188 1.74 -16.55 -14.95
CA ASN A 188 2.53 -15.64 -15.81
C ASN A 188 2.03 -14.18 -15.74
N SER A 189 1.10 -13.87 -14.83
CA SER A 189 0.39 -12.58 -14.80
C SER A 189 1.34 -11.41 -14.52
N ILE A 190 2.33 -11.56 -13.63
CA ILE A 190 3.34 -10.51 -13.36
C ILE A 190 4.11 -10.18 -14.63
N ARG A 191 4.65 -11.20 -15.31
CA ARG A 191 5.47 -11.02 -16.52
C ARG A 191 4.68 -10.36 -17.64
N VAL A 192 3.38 -10.68 -17.76
CA VAL A 192 2.48 -10.05 -18.75
C VAL A 192 2.29 -8.57 -18.43
N HIS A 193 1.99 -8.22 -17.17
CA HIS A 193 1.82 -6.81 -16.77
C HIS A 193 3.10 -6.01 -16.86
N ILE A 194 4.24 -6.58 -16.43
CA ILE A 194 5.57 -5.95 -16.58
C ILE A 194 5.89 -5.74 -18.08
N SER A 195 5.65 -6.74 -18.93
CA SER A 195 5.89 -6.61 -20.37
C SER A 195 5.03 -5.52 -21.01
N ALA A 196 3.75 -5.46 -20.65
CA ALA A 196 2.83 -4.42 -21.16
C ALA A 196 3.24 -3.03 -20.65
N LEU A 197 3.58 -2.90 -19.36
CA LEU A 197 4.07 -1.66 -18.77
C LEU A 197 5.36 -1.18 -19.46
N ARG A 198 6.36 -2.06 -19.63
CA ARG A 198 7.62 -1.75 -20.32
C ARG A 198 7.39 -1.25 -21.74
N LYS A 199 6.49 -1.93 -22.48
CA LYS A 199 6.14 -1.52 -23.85
C LYS A 199 5.59 -0.09 -23.89
N LYS A 200 4.68 0.28 -22.98
CA LYS A 200 4.09 1.62 -22.91
C LYS A 200 5.11 2.68 -22.50
N LEU A 201 5.91 2.41 -21.47
CA LEU A 201 6.94 3.33 -21.00
C LEU A 201 8.03 3.52 -22.05
N ARG A 202 8.47 2.45 -22.72
CA ARG A 202 9.45 2.53 -23.82
C ARG A 202 8.94 3.37 -24.98
N ALA A 203 7.67 3.24 -25.34
CA ALA A 203 7.06 4.07 -26.40
C ALA A 203 7.07 5.56 -26.05
N ALA A 204 6.89 5.91 -24.79
CA ALA A 204 6.88 7.30 -24.33
C ALA A 204 8.26 7.88 -24.06
N LEU A 205 9.19 7.10 -23.48
CA LEU A 205 10.54 7.54 -23.09
C LEU A 205 11.60 7.41 -24.19
N GLY A 206 11.40 6.48 -25.14
CA GLY A 206 12.42 6.08 -26.11
C GLY A 206 13.39 5.02 -25.60
N TYR A 207 13.36 4.68 -24.31
CA TYR A 207 14.14 3.62 -23.67
C TYR A 207 13.31 2.85 -22.66
N ASP A 208 13.85 1.73 -22.17
CA ASP A 208 13.19 0.89 -21.17
C ASP A 208 13.64 1.28 -19.75
N PRO A 209 12.77 1.89 -18.93
CA PRO A 209 13.13 2.29 -17.58
C PRO A 209 13.11 1.13 -16.58
N ILE A 210 12.53 -0.03 -16.94
CA ILE A 210 12.43 -1.20 -16.07
C ILE A 210 13.44 -2.25 -16.50
N ARG A 211 14.50 -2.41 -15.73
CA ARG A 211 15.56 -3.39 -15.94
C ARG A 211 15.20 -4.71 -15.27
N ASN A 212 15.59 -5.82 -15.91
CA ASN A 212 15.53 -7.14 -15.30
C ASN A 212 16.90 -7.46 -14.68
N ARG A 213 16.93 -7.60 -13.35
CA ARG A 213 18.10 -8.11 -12.61
C ARG A 213 17.93 -9.62 -12.47
N ILE A 214 18.78 -10.36 -13.20
CA ILE A 214 18.69 -11.84 -13.25
C ILE A 214 18.83 -12.41 -11.85
N GLY A 215 17.82 -13.18 -11.41
CA GLY A 215 17.75 -13.80 -10.07
C GLY A 215 17.31 -12.85 -8.94
N GLU A 216 17.19 -11.54 -9.19
CA GLU A 216 16.86 -10.56 -8.15
C GLU A 216 15.47 -9.90 -8.38
N GLY A 217 15.04 -9.75 -9.65
CA GLY A 217 13.73 -9.16 -9.97
C GLY A 217 13.81 -7.96 -10.92
N TYR A 218 13.01 -6.95 -10.67
CA TYR A 218 12.84 -5.76 -11.51
C TYR A 218 13.30 -4.50 -10.80
N GLU A 219 13.98 -3.61 -11.49
CA GLU A 219 14.45 -2.34 -10.98
C GLU A 219 14.05 -1.22 -11.93
N VAL A 220 13.53 -0.11 -11.41
CA VAL A 220 13.29 1.10 -12.19
C VAL A 220 14.49 2.04 -12.09
N GLY A 221 14.93 2.58 -13.22
CA GLY A 221 16.07 3.49 -13.29
C GLY A 221 16.10 4.30 -14.58
N GLU A 222 16.93 5.33 -14.57
CA GLU A 222 17.22 6.13 -15.75
C GLU A 222 18.07 5.33 -16.76
N SER A 223 18.06 5.73 -18.02
CA SER A 223 19.01 5.21 -19.02
C SER A 223 20.44 5.48 -18.56
N GLU A 224 21.28 4.48 -18.49
CA GLU A 224 22.72 4.69 -18.47
C GLU A 224 23.10 5.33 -19.82
N GLN A 225 23.62 6.54 -19.75
CA GLN A 225 24.25 7.21 -20.92
C GLN A 225 25.52 6.51 -21.31
#